data_83442dadaaac7b637a16756cdc574d03
#
_entry.id   83442dadaaac7b637a16756cdc574d03
#
_cell.length_a   1.000
_cell.length_b   1.000
_cell.length_c   1.000
_cell.angle_alpha   90.00
_cell.angle_beta   90.00
_cell.angle_gamma   90.00
#
_symmetry.space_group_name_H-M   'P 1'
#
loop_
_entity.id
_entity.type
_entity.pdbx_description
1 polymer ?
#
loop_
_entity_poly.entity_id
_entity_poly.type
_entity_poly.pdbx_seq_one_letter_code
_entity_poly.pdbx_strand_id
1 'polypeptide(L)'
;MRRWTFQRTATVAMALVLAAAPFPATAGVRAVWAVTDGDKIAHDVRDQPLRARNAVWDGRSVRLFAARNEVMAFQVIVEADESGLGAVSMTLPELRLKGGGAGILYAAPDRDPTRSVGRPIQLFTVNDMMVTQESHADWVWTPGSAAAPKSTLGSQPVQLVPENARAGVGGFPVRVAAGESQAFWIEVYTGRVRPAGIYEGTVTVTADGSKQAVPVELRLLDFDLPDRNSLDAMVFFEPDQPELYQGQRLDAAYHRFVHRHRVELVHAYDEAKVRASLGRFTGADFRPAAGYQGPGEGVGNRMVPVSFYGPGPEFEQRDSAWRASDAWMTFLGKTLPAARTFLYLPDEPYPQDYPRVRTLAENVRVNPGPGRALPLFLTKSIIAEFEGLVDVWSVPPQALDLKAAAAERAKGRHVGFYNGGRPNGPSLVIDAPATEARVVAWAAFKHGLDLYFYWHGVHWRHNRQKVGERNQDVWTNPITFDNRGQPGKPVEDQGYINGDGVLLYPGEEKLHPAQDRGIAGPIGTVQLANLRRGLQDHQYLTIARSLGLEAEVRAALQEIVPRVFSDAGPSVSFPQSGEAFEAARLKLGEAIEAKKRAGARR
;
A
#
# COMPACT_ATOMS: atom_id res chain seq x y z
N MET A 1 22.94 0.14 -82.40
CA MET A 1 21.95 0.51 -81.41
C MET A 1 21.40 -0.77 -80.78
N ARG A 2 21.85 -1.18 -79.62
CA ARG A 2 21.35 -2.34 -78.91
C ARG A 2 20.66 -1.82 -77.65
N ARG A 3 19.35 -2.08 -77.49
CA ARG A 3 18.54 -1.77 -76.30
C ARG A 3 18.75 -2.88 -75.30
N TRP A 4 19.08 -2.53 -74.05
CA TRP A 4 19.12 -3.40 -72.91
C TRP A 4 17.79 -3.26 -72.16
N THR A 5 17.05 -4.36 -71.99
CA THR A 5 15.86 -4.48 -71.14
C THR A 5 16.28 -4.98 -69.77
N PHE A 6 16.03 -4.17 -68.73
CA PHE A 6 16.17 -4.61 -67.33
C PHE A 6 14.92 -5.35 -66.90
N GLN A 7 15.05 -6.64 -66.60
CA GLN A 7 14.04 -7.37 -65.86
C GLN A 7 14.20 -7.08 -64.36
N ARG A 8 13.16 -6.54 -63.73
CA ARG A 8 13.03 -6.43 -62.27
C ARG A 8 12.46 -7.72 -61.73
N THR A 9 13.26 -8.49 -61.02
CA THR A 9 12.80 -9.62 -60.17
C THR A 9 12.24 -9.04 -58.85
N ALA A 10 10.94 -9.19 -58.65
CA ALA A 10 10.29 -8.87 -57.37
C ALA A 10 10.44 -10.09 -56.42
N THR A 11 11.23 -9.93 -55.39
CA THR A 11 11.32 -10.90 -54.29
C THR A 11 10.13 -10.69 -53.35
N VAL A 12 9.16 -11.61 -53.36
CA VAL A 12 8.06 -11.65 -52.40
C VAL A 12 8.60 -12.26 -51.10
N ALA A 13 8.78 -11.43 -50.10
CA ALA A 13 9.05 -11.91 -48.72
C ALA A 13 7.76 -12.42 -48.11
N MET A 14 7.64 -13.74 -48.02
CA MET A 14 6.55 -14.43 -47.34
C MET A 14 6.80 -14.35 -45.83
N ALA A 15 6.10 -13.46 -45.12
CA ALA A 15 6.12 -13.38 -43.68
C ALA A 15 5.41 -14.64 -43.12
N LEU A 16 6.18 -15.55 -42.55
CA LEU A 16 5.64 -16.68 -41.78
C LEU A 16 5.03 -16.10 -40.49
N VAL A 17 3.70 -15.99 -40.44
CA VAL A 17 2.97 -15.80 -39.19
C VAL A 17 2.99 -17.15 -38.48
N LEU A 18 3.91 -17.32 -37.53
CA LEU A 18 3.88 -18.42 -36.57
C LEU A 18 2.64 -18.22 -35.68
N ALA A 19 1.55 -18.90 -36.01
CA ALA A 19 0.42 -19.06 -35.13
C ALA A 19 0.91 -19.74 -33.85
N ALA A 20 0.82 -19.04 -32.73
CA ALA A 20 1.13 -19.61 -31.42
C ALA A 20 0.19 -20.79 -31.17
N ALA A 21 0.75 -21.98 -31.00
CA ALA A 21 -0.03 -23.13 -30.58
C ALA A 21 -0.65 -22.84 -29.19
N PRO A 22 -1.96 -23.06 -29.00
CA PRO A 22 -2.55 -22.91 -27.68
C PRO A 22 -1.90 -23.95 -26.75
N PHE A 23 -1.72 -23.59 -25.49
CA PHE A 23 -1.31 -24.55 -24.46
C PHE A 23 -2.26 -25.74 -24.48
N PRO A 24 -1.77 -26.99 -24.23
CA PRO A 24 -2.65 -28.14 -24.14
C PRO A 24 -3.70 -27.87 -23.07
N ALA A 25 -4.98 -28.04 -23.44
CA ALA A 25 -6.09 -27.85 -22.51
C ALA A 25 -5.96 -28.90 -21.39
N THR A 26 -5.74 -28.43 -20.17
CA THR A 26 -5.79 -29.24 -18.96
C THR A 26 -7.25 -29.41 -18.58
N ALA A 27 -7.74 -30.62 -18.36
CA ALA A 27 -9.13 -30.86 -17.94
C ALA A 27 -9.42 -30.00 -16.68
N GLY A 28 -10.51 -29.24 -16.70
CA GLY A 28 -10.91 -28.35 -15.63
C GLY A 28 -10.31 -26.92 -15.70
N VAL A 29 -9.18 -26.71 -16.40
CA VAL A 29 -8.57 -25.39 -16.54
C VAL A 29 -9.00 -24.73 -17.85
N ARG A 30 -9.77 -23.66 -17.77
CA ARG A 30 -10.19 -22.83 -18.91
C ARG A 30 -9.05 -21.93 -19.41
N ALA A 31 -8.32 -21.29 -18.48
CA ALA A 31 -7.19 -20.42 -18.81
C ALA A 31 -6.26 -20.20 -17.63
N VAL A 32 -4.99 -19.87 -17.96
CA VAL A 32 -4.02 -19.29 -17.02
C VAL A 32 -3.41 -18.08 -17.70
N TRP A 33 -3.42 -16.93 -17.00
CA TRP A 33 -2.88 -15.67 -17.50
C TRP A 33 -2.37 -14.82 -16.33
N ALA A 34 -1.73 -13.69 -16.59
CA ALA A 34 -1.17 -12.85 -15.54
C ALA A 34 -1.60 -11.39 -15.70
N VAL A 35 -1.54 -10.64 -14.58
CA VAL A 35 -1.91 -9.22 -14.53
C VAL A 35 -1.07 -8.49 -13.48
N THR A 36 -1.08 -7.15 -13.54
CA THR A 36 -0.37 -6.30 -12.58
C THR A 36 -0.94 -6.43 -11.17
N ASP A 37 -0.17 -6.02 -10.18
CA ASP A 37 -0.60 -5.90 -8.78
C ASP A 37 -1.55 -4.70 -8.53
N GLY A 38 -1.73 -3.83 -9.53
CA GLY A 38 -2.66 -2.69 -9.47
C GLY A 38 -4.10 -3.01 -9.90
N ASP A 39 -4.38 -4.23 -10.34
CA ASP A 39 -5.70 -4.61 -10.85
C ASP A 39 -6.37 -5.62 -9.91
N LYS A 40 -7.65 -5.41 -9.61
CA LYS A 40 -8.49 -6.36 -8.88
C LYS A 40 -9.21 -7.28 -9.87
N ILE A 41 -8.97 -8.57 -9.76
CA ILE A 41 -9.63 -9.59 -10.57
C ILE A 41 -10.55 -10.40 -9.66
N ALA A 42 -11.82 -10.06 -9.66
CA ALA A 42 -12.84 -10.76 -8.89
C ALA A 42 -13.07 -12.19 -9.41
N HIS A 43 -13.30 -13.13 -8.51
CA HIS A 43 -13.41 -14.56 -8.87
C HIS A 43 -14.62 -14.89 -9.76
N ASP A 44 -15.68 -14.11 -9.69
CA ASP A 44 -16.96 -14.29 -10.39
C ASP A 44 -17.05 -13.58 -11.76
N VAL A 45 -16.01 -12.84 -12.18
CA VAL A 45 -16.00 -12.09 -13.45
C VAL A 45 -15.24 -12.86 -14.52
N ARG A 46 -15.95 -13.25 -15.61
CA ARG A 46 -15.41 -14.12 -16.67
C ARG A 46 -14.72 -13.40 -17.82
N ASP A 47 -15.22 -12.27 -18.25
CA ASP A 47 -14.72 -11.58 -19.44
C ASP A 47 -13.82 -10.40 -19.07
N GLN A 48 -12.56 -10.73 -18.77
CA GLN A 48 -11.54 -9.77 -18.39
C GLN A 48 -10.82 -9.22 -19.63
N PRO A 49 -10.91 -7.91 -19.94
CA PRO A 49 -10.19 -7.31 -21.07
C PRO A 49 -8.67 -7.50 -20.97
N LEU A 50 -8.13 -7.55 -19.76
CA LEU A 50 -6.70 -7.71 -19.48
C LEU A 50 -6.16 -9.13 -19.75
N ARG A 51 -7.04 -10.11 -19.98
CA ARG A 51 -6.67 -11.53 -20.18
C ARG A 51 -5.79 -11.75 -21.40
N ALA A 52 -6.07 -11.08 -22.51
CA ALA A 52 -5.35 -11.30 -23.75
C ALA A 52 -3.93 -10.71 -23.69
N ARG A 53 -3.81 -9.51 -23.18
CA ARG A 53 -2.56 -8.77 -23.05
C ARG A 53 -2.72 -7.61 -22.08
N ASN A 54 -1.64 -7.30 -21.32
CA ASN A 54 -1.56 -6.15 -20.43
C ASN A 54 -0.09 -5.75 -20.19
N ALA A 55 0.18 -4.80 -19.31
CA ALA A 55 1.53 -4.28 -19.09
C ALA A 55 2.57 -5.34 -18.66
N VAL A 56 2.14 -6.40 -18.00
CA VAL A 56 3.04 -7.48 -17.53
C VAL A 56 2.82 -8.80 -18.24
N TRP A 57 1.80 -8.92 -19.09
CA TRP A 57 1.42 -10.17 -19.76
C TRP A 57 1.35 -9.98 -21.28
N ASP A 58 2.12 -10.71 -22.04
CA ASP A 58 2.15 -10.65 -23.50
C ASP A 58 1.28 -11.72 -24.21
N GLY A 59 0.47 -12.46 -23.44
CA GLY A 59 -0.35 -13.60 -23.87
C GLY A 59 0.33 -14.94 -23.68
N ARG A 60 1.61 -14.99 -23.26
CA ARG A 60 2.39 -16.23 -23.09
C ARG A 60 3.35 -16.19 -21.90
N SER A 61 3.91 -15.05 -21.60
CA SER A 61 4.93 -14.86 -20.56
C SER A 61 4.69 -13.59 -19.76
N VAL A 62 5.13 -13.62 -18.52
CA VAL A 62 5.16 -12.46 -17.62
C VAL A 62 6.46 -11.69 -17.83
N ARG A 63 6.36 -10.37 -18.01
CA ARG A 63 7.50 -9.47 -18.14
C ARG A 63 7.44 -8.37 -17.09
N LEU A 64 8.44 -8.34 -16.25
CA LEU A 64 8.52 -7.49 -15.08
C LEU A 64 9.79 -6.65 -15.09
N PHE A 65 9.78 -5.57 -14.34
CA PHE A 65 10.99 -4.82 -14.04
C PHE A 65 10.97 -4.31 -12.59
N ALA A 66 12.13 -4.09 -12.02
CA ALA A 66 12.32 -3.51 -10.70
C ALA A 66 13.70 -2.86 -10.57
N ALA A 67 13.83 -1.91 -9.65
CA ALA A 67 15.13 -1.52 -9.12
C ALA A 67 15.60 -2.54 -8.06
N ARG A 68 16.84 -2.43 -7.59
CA ARG A 68 17.28 -3.14 -6.38
C ARG A 68 16.61 -2.55 -5.13
N ASN A 69 16.53 -3.35 -4.07
CA ASN A 69 15.88 -2.99 -2.80
C ASN A 69 14.39 -2.67 -2.94
N GLU A 70 13.74 -3.38 -3.82
CA GLU A 70 12.33 -3.22 -4.15
C GLU A 70 11.55 -4.52 -3.93
N VAL A 71 10.30 -4.41 -3.47
CA VAL A 71 9.33 -5.50 -3.54
C VAL A 71 8.38 -5.19 -4.68
N MET A 72 8.46 -5.98 -5.74
CA MET A 72 7.52 -5.93 -6.85
C MET A 72 6.55 -7.10 -6.75
N ALA A 73 5.38 -6.98 -7.35
CA ALA A 73 4.39 -8.04 -7.35
C ALA A 73 3.65 -8.13 -8.70
N PHE A 74 3.05 -9.29 -8.93
CA PHE A 74 2.13 -9.56 -10.04
C PHE A 74 1.15 -10.66 -9.63
N GLN A 75 0.11 -10.83 -10.40
CA GLN A 75 -0.89 -11.87 -10.16
C GLN A 75 -0.91 -12.89 -11.31
N VAL A 76 -1.12 -14.16 -10.95
CA VAL A 76 -1.45 -15.23 -11.90
C VAL A 76 -2.89 -15.64 -11.63
N ILE A 77 -3.71 -15.60 -12.68
CA ILE A 77 -5.13 -15.92 -12.63
C ILE A 77 -5.34 -17.30 -13.21
N VAL A 78 -6.02 -18.17 -12.47
CA VAL A 78 -6.41 -19.50 -12.91
C VAL A 78 -7.93 -19.54 -13.04
N GLU A 79 -8.41 -19.71 -14.26
CA GLU A 79 -9.85 -19.82 -14.56
C GLU A 79 -10.25 -21.30 -14.65
N ALA A 80 -11.28 -21.69 -13.91
CA ALA A 80 -11.90 -23.01 -14.06
C ALA A 80 -12.91 -23.04 -15.20
N ASP A 81 -13.06 -24.19 -15.84
CA ASP A 81 -14.17 -24.48 -16.72
C ASP A 81 -15.45 -24.83 -15.92
N GLU A 82 -16.47 -25.33 -16.60
CA GLU A 82 -17.75 -25.69 -15.99
C GLU A 82 -17.67 -26.89 -15.02
N SER A 83 -16.54 -27.59 -14.95
CA SER A 83 -16.31 -28.68 -13.98
C SER A 83 -15.72 -28.19 -12.66
N GLY A 84 -15.10 -27.00 -12.65
CA GLY A 84 -14.35 -26.49 -11.51
C GLY A 84 -13.01 -27.21 -11.31
N LEU A 85 -12.25 -26.77 -10.30
CA LEU A 85 -10.95 -27.36 -9.92
C LEU A 85 -10.95 -27.67 -8.42
N GLY A 86 -10.61 -28.90 -8.07
CA GLY A 86 -10.60 -29.39 -6.68
C GLY A 86 -9.39 -28.93 -5.88
N ALA A 87 -8.22 -28.85 -6.53
CA ALA A 87 -6.96 -28.52 -5.87
C ALA A 87 -6.03 -27.73 -6.81
N VAL A 88 -5.87 -26.43 -6.55
CA VAL A 88 -4.98 -25.54 -7.30
C VAL A 88 -3.89 -25.01 -6.39
N SER A 89 -2.65 -25.12 -6.83
CA SER A 89 -1.48 -24.54 -6.17
C SER A 89 -0.49 -24.00 -7.20
N MET A 90 0.49 -23.20 -6.75
CA MET A 90 1.55 -22.75 -7.63
C MET A 90 2.92 -22.73 -6.94
N THR A 91 3.96 -22.71 -7.76
CA THR A 91 5.34 -22.57 -7.32
C THR A 91 6.10 -21.63 -8.25
N LEU A 92 7.04 -20.88 -7.69
CA LEU A 92 8.09 -20.14 -8.40
C LEU A 92 9.40 -20.42 -7.66
N PRO A 93 10.11 -21.51 -7.98
CA PRO A 93 11.24 -21.95 -7.18
C PRO A 93 12.43 -20.99 -7.25
N GLU A 94 12.59 -20.29 -8.36
CA GLU A 94 13.68 -19.32 -8.52
C GLU A 94 13.48 -18.40 -9.73
N LEU A 95 14.22 -17.29 -9.70
CA LEU A 95 14.51 -16.47 -10.88
C LEU A 95 16.03 -16.42 -11.04
N ARG A 96 16.57 -17.00 -12.13
CA ARG A 96 18.01 -17.10 -12.42
C ARG A 96 18.48 -15.96 -13.29
N LEU A 97 19.62 -15.37 -12.95
CA LEU A 97 20.27 -14.38 -13.79
C LEU A 97 20.73 -15.03 -15.11
N LYS A 98 20.28 -14.48 -16.22
CA LYS A 98 20.70 -14.90 -17.56
C LYS A 98 22.19 -14.64 -17.74
N GLY A 99 22.93 -15.67 -18.12
CA GLY A 99 24.39 -15.62 -18.18
C GLY A 99 25.10 -16.14 -16.92
N GLY A 100 24.35 -16.56 -15.89
CA GLY A 100 24.88 -17.18 -14.67
C GLY A 100 25.01 -16.22 -13.49
N GLY A 101 25.13 -16.76 -12.29
CA GLY A 101 25.21 -16.01 -11.03
C GLY A 101 24.13 -16.40 -10.02
N ALA A 102 24.10 -15.72 -8.88
CA ALA A 102 23.14 -16.00 -7.81
C ALA A 102 21.71 -15.63 -8.21
N GLY A 103 20.81 -16.60 -8.17
CA GLY A 103 19.39 -16.42 -8.41
C GLY A 103 18.64 -15.79 -7.23
N ILE A 104 17.39 -15.46 -7.46
CA ILE A 104 16.40 -15.11 -6.42
C ILE A 104 15.66 -16.42 -6.11
N LEU A 105 15.87 -16.97 -4.91
CA LEU A 105 15.41 -18.30 -4.57
C LEU A 105 14.16 -18.23 -3.70
N TYR A 106 13.22 -19.13 -3.94
CA TYR A 106 12.11 -19.36 -3.05
C TYR A 106 12.55 -20.18 -1.83
N ALA A 107 11.98 -19.84 -0.67
CA ALA A 107 11.99 -20.67 0.53
C ALA A 107 10.59 -20.66 1.16
N ALA A 108 10.14 -21.83 1.61
CA ALA A 108 8.83 -21.97 2.21
C ALA A 108 8.70 -21.13 3.49
N PRO A 109 7.52 -20.53 3.74
CA PRO A 109 7.25 -19.83 4.99
C PRO A 109 7.18 -20.79 6.18
N ASP A 110 7.58 -20.30 7.35
CA ASP A 110 7.21 -20.93 8.63
C ASP A 110 5.84 -20.41 9.10
N ARG A 111 5.45 -20.77 10.33
CA ARG A 111 4.17 -20.33 10.91
C ARG A 111 4.04 -18.80 11.02
N ASP A 112 5.16 -18.07 11.15
CA ASP A 112 5.20 -16.60 11.12
C ASP A 112 5.76 -16.13 9.76
N PRO A 113 4.90 -15.89 8.75
CA PRO A 113 5.35 -15.49 7.42
C PRO A 113 5.92 -14.06 7.40
N THR A 114 5.83 -13.29 8.49
CA THR A 114 6.48 -11.98 8.61
C THR A 114 7.99 -12.11 8.78
N ARG A 115 8.49 -13.30 9.14
CA ARG A 115 9.93 -13.63 9.12
C ARG A 115 10.36 -13.81 7.67
N SER A 116 11.12 -12.85 7.15
CA SER A 116 11.43 -12.72 5.72
C SER A 116 12.87 -13.08 5.34
N VAL A 117 13.69 -13.49 6.31
CA VAL A 117 15.10 -13.86 6.05
C VAL A 117 15.18 -15.06 5.10
N GLY A 118 15.93 -14.88 4.00
CA GLY A 118 16.06 -15.92 2.97
C GLY A 118 14.80 -16.16 2.12
N ARG A 119 13.76 -15.33 2.27
CA ARG A 119 12.48 -15.50 1.60
C ARG A 119 12.15 -14.30 0.67
N PRO A 120 12.94 -14.09 -0.38
CA PRO A 120 12.67 -13.01 -1.33
C PRO A 120 11.43 -13.24 -2.20
N ILE A 121 11.03 -14.51 -2.45
CA ILE A 121 9.80 -14.86 -3.17
C ILE A 121 8.76 -15.29 -2.15
N GLN A 122 7.55 -14.72 -2.24
CA GLN A 122 6.41 -15.04 -1.38
C GLN A 122 5.16 -15.25 -2.24
N LEU A 123 4.37 -16.27 -1.90
CA LEU A 123 3.18 -16.67 -2.63
C LEU A 123 1.93 -16.55 -1.76
N PHE A 124 0.85 -16.06 -2.35
CA PHE A 124 -0.41 -15.83 -1.65
C PHE A 124 -1.60 -16.21 -2.53
N THR A 125 -2.69 -16.58 -1.88
CA THR A 125 -4.02 -16.57 -2.47
C THR A 125 -4.64 -15.20 -2.26
N VAL A 126 -5.24 -14.61 -3.28
CA VAL A 126 -6.08 -13.42 -3.11
C VAL A 126 -7.46 -13.88 -2.67
N ASN A 127 -7.86 -13.48 -1.47
CA ASN A 127 -9.17 -13.79 -0.94
C ASN A 127 -10.12 -12.60 -1.18
N ASP A 128 -11.33 -12.92 -1.63
CA ASP A 128 -12.34 -11.93 -1.94
C ASP A 128 -13.33 -11.74 -0.79
N MET A 129 -13.88 -10.54 -0.68
CA MET A 129 -14.99 -10.21 0.19
C MET A 129 -16.22 -9.82 -0.62
N MET A 130 -17.38 -10.32 -0.21
CA MET A 130 -18.64 -9.99 -0.87
C MET A 130 -19.14 -8.62 -0.40
N VAL A 131 -19.16 -7.65 -1.29
CA VAL A 131 -19.73 -6.31 -1.08
C VAL A 131 -21.17 -6.32 -1.58
N THR A 132 -22.12 -6.23 -0.68
CA THR A 132 -23.56 -6.23 -1.00
C THR A 132 -24.17 -4.84 -1.02
N GLN A 133 -23.44 -3.85 -0.49
CA GLN A 133 -23.83 -2.44 -0.46
C GLN A 133 -22.58 -1.59 -0.74
N GLU A 134 -22.71 -0.64 -1.66
CA GLU A 134 -21.63 0.30 -1.97
C GLU A 134 -21.33 1.17 -0.75
N SER A 135 -20.07 1.49 -0.52
CA SER A 135 -19.70 2.52 0.46
C SER A 135 -20.44 3.81 0.16
N HIS A 136 -21.03 4.41 1.19
CA HIS A 136 -21.85 5.62 1.08
C HIS A 136 -21.49 6.57 2.22
N ALA A 137 -20.62 7.51 1.92
CA ALA A 137 -20.28 8.61 2.81
C ALA A 137 -19.60 9.71 1.99
N ASP A 138 -19.86 10.96 2.28
CA ASP A 138 -19.33 12.13 1.56
C ASP A 138 -17.79 12.23 1.65
N TRP A 139 -17.19 11.68 2.70
CA TRP A 139 -15.73 11.60 2.84
C TRP A 139 -15.09 10.40 2.09
N VAL A 140 -15.88 9.53 1.46
CA VAL A 140 -15.40 8.44 0.58
C VAL A 140 -15.79 8.73 -0.87
N TRP A 141 -17.06 8.76 -1.15
CA TRP A 141 -17.78 9.22 -2.34
C TRP A 141 -19.29 9.05 -2.11
N THR A 142 -20.11 9.77 -2.86
CA THR A 142 -21.57 9.56 -2.86
C THR A 142 -21.95 8.62 -4.01
N PRO A 143 -22.70 7.54 -3.79
CA PRO A 143 -23.20 6.66 -4.83
C PRO A 143 -23.94 7.43 -5.94
N GLY A 144 -23.68 7.07 -7.20
CA GLY A 144 -24.22 7.75 -8.36
C GLY A 144 -23.55 9.08 -8.73
N SER A 145 -22.59 9.56 -7.90
CA SER A 145 -21.74 10.69 -8.28
C SER A 145 -20.74 10.31 -9.35
N ALA A 146 -20.22 11.28 -10.11
CA ALA A 146 -19.17 11.06 -11.11
C ALA A 146 -17.85 10.55 -10.51
N ALA A 147 -17.68 10.67 -9.20
CA ALA A 147 -16.51 10.21 -8.46
C ALA A 147 -16.64 8.78 -7.94
N ALA A 148 -17.84 8.22 -7.82
CA ALA A 148 -18.04 6.84 -7.37
C ALA A 148 -17.42 5.84 -8.36
N PRO A 149 -16.84 4.72 -7.88
CA PRO A 149 -16.41 3.62 -8.73
C PRO A 149 -17.58 3.05 -9.54
N LYS A 150 -17.28 2.54 -10.75
CA LYS A 150 -18.34 2.05 -11.64
C LYS A 150 -18.93 0.70 -11.23
N SER A 151 -18.16 -0.15 -10.58
CA SER A 151 -18.57 -1.50 -10.17
C SER A 151 -18.00 -1.77 -8.78
N THR A 152 -18.84 -1.65 -7.77
CA THR A 152 -18.46 -1.79 -6.36
C THR A 152 -19.16 -2.96 -5.67
N LEU A 153 -20.26 -3.47 -6.25
CA LEU A 153 -21.00 -4.63 -5.72
C LEU A 153 -20.38 -5.93 -6.23
N GLY A 154 -20.60 -7.00 -5.47
CA GLY A 154 -20.08 -8.33 -5.78
C GLY A 154 -18.77 -8.63 -5.08
N SER A 155 -18.04 -9.57 -5.63
CA SER A 155 -16.77 -10.04 -5.09
C SER A 155 -15.67 -9.00 -5.25
N GLN A 156 -14.97 -8.69 -4.17
CA GLN A 156 -13.87 -7.72 -4.13
C GLN A 156 -12.60 -8.38 -3.62
N PRO A 157 -11.52 -8.46 -4.42
CA PRO A 157 -10.21 -8.91 -3.97
C PRO A 157 -9.65 -8.02 -2.85
N VAL A 158 -9.31 -8.61 -1.71
CA VAL A 158 -8.88 -7.86 -0.51
C VAL A 158 -7.66 -8.47 0.16
N GLN A 159 -7.77 -9.68 0.73
CA GLN A 159 -6.72 -10.23 1.59
C GLN A 159 -5.71 -11.06 0.80
N LEU A 160 -4.43 -10.89 1.12
CA LEU A 160 -3.31 -11.67 0.59
C LEU A 160 -2.97 -12.79 1.58
N VAL A 161 -3.66 -13.91 1.46
CA VAL A 161 -3.52 -15.05 2.37
C VAL A 161 -2.27 -15.86 2.01
N PRO A 162 -1.28 -16.03 2.92
CA PRO A 162 -0.05 -16.78 2.63
C PRO A 162 -0.34 -18.25 2.26
N GLU A 163 0.47 -18.79 1.37
CA GLU A 163 0.37 -20.18 0.87
C GLU A 163 0.30 -21.24 1.97
N ASN A 164 0.94 -21.00 3.13
CA ASN A 164 0.97 -21.91 4.27
C ASN A 164 -0.18 -21.72 5.27
N ALA A 165 -1.18 -20.92 4.94
CA ALA A 165 -2.41 -20.87 5.73
C ALA A 165 -3.10 -22.24 5.73
N ARG A 166 -4.07 -22.44 6.64
CA ARG A 166 -4.83 -23.69 6.68
C ARG A 166 -5.58 -23.92 5.38
N ALA A 167 -5.61 -25.18 4.96
CA ALA A 167 -6.42 -25.61 3.82
C ALA A 167 -7.91 -25.26 4.02
N GLY A 168 -8.57 -24.85 2.94
CA GLY A 168 -9.97 -24.45 2.95
C GLY A 168 -10.23 -22.99 3.36
N VAL A 169 -9.22 -22.27 3.86
CA VAL A 169 -9.30 -20.85 4.22
C VAL A 169 -8.18 -20.02 3.57
N GLY A 170 -7.78 -20.39 2.36
CA GLY A 170 -6.83 -19.68 1.50
C GLY A 170 -5.43 -20.27 1.43
N GLY A 171 -5.06 -21.25 2.27
CA GLY A 171 -3.80 -21.99 2.13
C GLY A 171 -3.81 -22.95 0.94
N PHE A 172 -2.64 -23.18 0.33
CA PHE A 172 -2.52 -24.09 -0.81
C PHE A 172 -2.69 -25.55 -0.39
N PRO A 173 -3.31 -26.41 -1.24
CA PRO A 173 -4.05 -26.06 -2.47
C PRO A 173 -5.44 -25.44 -2.17
N VAL A 174 -5.92 -24.60 -3.08
CA VAL A 174 -7.26 -24.01 -3.01
C VAL A 174 -8.20 -24.63 -4.04
N ARG A 175 -9.50 -24.59 -3.77
CA ARG A 175 -10.55 -24.98 -4.71
C ARG A 175 -10.95 -23.75 -5.55
N VAL A 176 -11.25 -23.97 -6.85
CA VAL A 176 -11.86 -22.96 -7.71
C VAL A 176 -13.20 -23.50 -8.19
N ALA A 177 -14.27 -22.77 -7.95
CA ALA A 177 -15.61 -23.23 -8.32
C ALA A 177 -15.81 -23.23 -9.84
N ALA A 178 -16.82 -23.98 -10.31
CA ALA A 178 -17.14 -24.11 -11.73
C ALA A 178 -17.38 -22.75 -12.37
N GLY A 179 -16.63 -22.44 -13.43
CA GLY A 179 -16.71 -21.19 -14.16
C GLY A 179 -16.18 -19.94 -13.43
N GLU A 180 -15.58 -20.11 -12.28
CA GLU A 180 -14.93 -19.03 -11.52
C GLU A 180 -13.42 -18.97 -11.78
N SER A 181 -12.76 -17.98 -11.21
CA SER A 181 -11.31 -17.81 -11.25
C SER A 181 -10.72 -17.63 -9.85
N GLN A 182 -9.44 -17.93 -9.71
CA GLN A 182 -8.67 -17.63 -8.52
C GLN A 182 -7.44 -16.82 -8.90
N ALA A 183 -7.29 -15.67 -8.25
CA ALA A 183 -6.09 -14.87 -8.33
C ALA A 183 -5.06 -15.36 -7.30
N PHE A 184 -3.82 -15.52 -7.75
CA PHE A 184 -2.67 -15.82 -6.93
C PHE A 184 -1.68 -14.66 -7.03
N TRP A 185 -1.24 -14.17 -5.90
CA TRP A 185 -0.34 -13.03 -5.80
C TRP A 185 1.08 -13.50 -5.53
N ILE A 186 2.04 -12.98 -6.26
CA ILE A 186 3.45 -13.33 -6.15
C ILE A 186 4.25 -12.06 -5.86
N GLU A 187 4.98 -12.04 -4.76
CA GLU A 187 5.92 -10.98 -4.42
C GLU A 187 7.35 -11.42 -4.64
N VAL A 188 8.19 -10.51 -5.17
CA VAL A 188 9.62 -10.71 -5.35
C VAL A 188 10.38 -9.52 -4.76
N TYR A 189 11.21 -9.76 -3.74
CA TYR A 189 12.16 -8.79 -3.22
C TYR A 189 13.49 -8.87 -3.97
N THR A 190 13.90 -7.79 -4.58
CA THR A 190 15.07 -7.75 -5.46
C THR A 190 16.41 -7.55 -4.76
N GLY A 191 16.45 -7.35 -3.45
CA GLY A 191 17.68 -7.23 -2.66
C GLY A 191 18.72 -6.23 -3.20
N ARG A 192 19.62 -5.73 -2.34
CA ARG A 192 20.60 -4.70 -2.71
C ARG A 192 21.80 -5.21 -3.50
N VAL A 193 22.25 -6.41 -3.19
CA VAL A 193 23.54 -6.95 -3.70
C VAL A 193 23.38 -7.74 -5.00
N ARG A 194 22.21 -7.64 -5.66
CA ARG A 194 21.96 -8.41 -6.87
C ARG A 194 22.48 -7.68 -8.11
N PRO A 195 23.18 -8.37 -9.03
CA PRO A 195 23.56 -7.80 -10.31
C PRO A 195 22.33 -7.33 -11.12
N ALA A 196 22.45 -6.16 -11.76
CA ALA A 196 21.48 -5.74 -12.75
C ALA A 196 21.49 -6.69 -13.97
N GLY A 197 20.34 -6.91 -14.60
CA GLY A 197 20.24 -7.81 -15.73
C GLY A 197 18.89 -8.47 -15.85
N ILE A 198 18.78 -9.48 -16.69
CA ILE A 198 17.56 -10.24 -16.92
C ILE A 198 17.59 -11.50 -16.05
N TYR A 199 16.52 -11.69 -15.27
CA TYR A 199 16.30 -12.90 -14.48
C TYR A 199 15.13 -13.68 -15.06
N GLU A 200 15.31 -14.98 -15.27
CA GLU A 200 14.32 -15.87 -15.89
C GLU A 200 13.90 -16.97 -14.92
N GLY A 201 12.61 -17.30 -14.92
CA GLY A 201 12.04 -18.38 -14.12
C GLY A 201 10.70 -18.85 -14.67
N THR A 202 10.06 -19.73 -13.94
CA THR A 202 8.76 -20.30 -14.35
C THR A 202 7.85 -20.43 -13.15
N VAL A 203 6.69 -19.80 -13.22
CA VAL A 203 5.57 -20.15 -12.34
C VAL A 203 4.97 -21.46 -12.87
N THR A 204 4.90 -22.46 -12.01
CA THR A 204 4.18 -23.70 -12.32
C THR A 204 2.87 -23.71 -11.56
N VAL A 205 1.76 -23.64 -12.28
CA VAL A 205 0.41 -23.87 -11.76
C VAL A 205 0.14 -25.37 -11.78
N THR A 206 -0.24 -25.93 -10.64
CA THR A 206 -0.70 -27.33 -10.54
C THR A 206 -2.19 -27.31 -10.23
N ALA A 207 -3.00 -27.88 -11.12
CA ALA A 207 -4.45 -27.96 -10.99
C ALA A 207 -4.87 -29.44 -11.15
N ASP A 208 -5.43 -30.04 -10.11
CA ASP A 208 -5.85 -31.43 -10.05
C ASP A 208 -4.78 -32.41 -10.58
N GLY A 209 -3.52 -32.17 -10.21
CA GLY A 209 -2.35 -32.99 -10.62
C GLY A 209 -1.74 -32.60 -11.97
N SER A 210 -2.44 -31.89 -12.83
CA SER A 210 -1.91 -31.38 -14.10
C SER A 210 -1.12 -30.11 -13.91
N LYS A 211 -0.07 -29.91 -14.72
CA LYS A 211 0.85 -28.76 -14.58
C LYS A 211 0.82 -27.87 -15.81
N GLN A 212 0.76 -26.57 -15.57
CA GLN A 212 0.90 -25.53 -16.59
C GLN A 212 2.03 -24.57 -16.22
N ALA A 213 2.92 -24.29 -17.17
CA ALA A 213 4.09 -23.42 -17.00
C ALA A 213 3.78 -22.01 -17.51
N VAL A 214 4.09 -21.01 -16.71
CA VAL A 214 4.04 -19.58 -17.08
C VAL A 214 5.45 -19.01 -16.96
N PRO A 215 6.13 -18.75 -18.09
CA PRO A 215 7.46 -18.15 -18.06
C PRO A 215 7.44 -16.75 -17.47
N VAL A 216 8.46 -16.42 -16.68
CA VAL A 216 8.63 -15.09 -16.04
C VAL A 216 10.00 -14.55 -16.38
N GLU A 217 10.02 -13.32 -16.87
CA GLU A 217 11.23 -12.51 -17.05
C GLU A 217 11.16 -11.28 -16.15
N LEU A 218 12.19 -11.06 -15.35
CA LEU A 218 12.37 -9.87 -14.52
C LEU A 218 13.63 -9.11 -14.95
N ARG A 219 13.45 -7.91 -15.47
CA ARG A 219 14.55 -6.95 -15.72
C ARG A 219 14.88 -6.20 -14.43
N LEU A 220 16.06 -6.46 -13.85
CA LEU A 220 16.58 -5.72 -12.71
C LEU A 220 17.40 -4.53 -13.20
N LEU A 221 16.92 -3.33 -12.91
CA LEU A 221 17.51 -2.05 -13.29
C LEU A 221 18.76 -1.76 -12.42
N ASP A 222 19.71 -1.02 -13.00
CA ASP A 222 21.01 -0.74 -12.36
C ASP A 222 20.97 0.47 -11.43
N PHE A 223 20.06 0.48 -10.46
CA PHE A 223 20.05 1.42 -9.35
C PHE A 223 19.29 0.85 -8.15
N ASP A 224 19.52 1.44 -6.97
CA ASP A 224 18.91 1.03 -5.71
C ASP A 224 17.83 2.02 -5.29
N LEU A 225 16.74 1.50 -4.73
CA LEU A 225 15.85 2.33 -3.92
C LEU A 225 16.44 2.54 -2.52
N PRO A 226 16.38 3.75 -1.97
CA PRO A 226 16.79 4.02 -0.60
C PRO A 226 16.01 3.18 0.42
N ASP A 227 16.62 2.86 1.55
CA ASP A 227 15.91 2.19 2.65
C ASP A 227 14.93 3.14 3.34
N ARG A 228 15.35 4.37 3.54
CA ARG A 228 14.51 5.39 4.14
C ARG A 228 13.56 5.97 3.10
N ASN A 229 12.28 6.06 3.47
CA ASN A 229 11.27 6.69 2.63
C ASN A 229 11.55 8.18 2.44
N SER A 230 11.20 8.68 1.28
CA SER A 230 11.17 10.12 0.95
C SER A 230 9.82 10.78 1.26
N LEU A 231 8.80 10.00 1.55
CA LEU A 231 7.51 10.41 2.11
C LEU A 231 7.28 9.65 3.42
N ASP A 232 6.93 10.34 4.49
CA ASP A 232 6.48 9.66 5.70
C ASP A 232 5.07 9.12 5.51
N ALA A 233 4.90 7.84 5.82
CA ALA A 233 3.60 7.18 5.80
C ALA A 233 3.36 6.50 7.15
N MET A 234 2.34 6.93 7.87
CA MET A 234 1.98 6.34 9.16
C MET A 234 0.54 5.87 9.19
N VAL A 235 0.32 4.78 9.94
CA VAL A 235 -0.99 4.17 10.15
C VAL A 235 -1.20 4.01 11.65
N PHE A 236 -2.34 4.46 12.16
CA PHE A 236 -2.68 4.22 13.56
C PHE A 236 -2.89 2.72 13.82
N PHE A 237 -2.34 2.27 14.93
CA PHE A 237 -2.34 0.87 15.33
C PHE A 237 -2.77 0.73 16.79
N GLU A 238 -3.80 -0.03 17.02
CA GLU A 238 -4.30 -0.38 18.35
C GLU A 238 -3.86 -1.81 18.66
N PRO A 239 -2.78 -2.03 19.43
CA PRO A 239 -2.21 -3.36 19.63
C PRO A 239 -3.12 -4.32 20.41
N ASP A 240 -4.05 -3.81 21.19
CA ASP A 240 -5.01 -4.62 21.96
C ASP A 240 -6.05 -5.30 21.05
N GLN A 241 -6.31 -4.74 19.87
CA GLN A 241 -7.24 -5.35 18.91
C GLN A 241 -6.70 -6.67 18.34
N PRO A 242 -5.45 -6.76 17.80
CA PRO A 242 -4.84 -8.04 17.44
C PRO A 242 -4.71 -9.02 18.62
N GLU A 243 -4.38 -8.55 19.81
CA GLU A 243 -4.28 -9.40 20.99
C GLU A 243 -5.62 -10.09 21.29
N LEU A 244 -6.73 -9.34 21.23
CA LEU A 244 -8.08 -9.86 21.44
C LEU A 244 -8.44 -10.95 20.41
N TYR A 245 -8.20 -10.70 19.14
CA TYR A 245 -8.56 -11.62 18.06
C TYR A 245 -7.64 -12.84 17.99
N GLN A 246 -6.35 -12.66 18.22
CA GLN A 246 -5.34 -13.73 18.07
C GLN A 246 -4.99 -14.43 19.38
N GLY A 247 -5.49 -13.93 20.51
CA GLY A 247 -5.24 -14.51 21.83
C GLY A 247 -3.81 -14.34 22.35
N GLN A 248 -3.00 -13.53 21.68
CA GLN A 248 -1.61 -13.25 22.05
C GLN A 248 -1.12 -11.93 21.49
N ARG A 249 -0.14 -11.32 22.15
CA ARG A 249 0.50 -10.10 21.69
C ARG A 249 1.52 -10.38 20.59
N LEU A 250 1.36 -9.74 19.43
CA LEU A 250 2.16 -9.99 18.24
C LEU A 250 2.77 -8.70 17.64
N ASP A 251 2.94 -7.65 18.45
CA ASP A 251 3.41 -6.33 18.01
C ASP A 251 4.64 -6.40 17.09
N ALA A 252 5.63 -7.22 17.44
CA ALA A 252 6.85 -7.37 16.64
C ALA A 252 6.56 -7.90 15.23
N ALA A 253 5.63 -8.84 15.07
CA ALA A 253 5.23 -9.38 13.77
C ALA A 253 4.52 -8.31 12.94
N TYR A 254 3.57 -7.56 13.55
CA TYR A 254 2.86 -6.46 12.89
C TYR A 254 3.82 -5.37 12.40
N HIS A 255 4.73 -4.94 13.25
CA HIS A 255 5.72 -3.91 12.88
C HIS A 255 6.69 -4.39 11.80
N ARG A 256 7.21 -5.63 11.86
CA ARG A 256 8.06 -6.20 10.79
C ARG A 256 7.30 -6.25 9.46
N PHE A 257 6.05 -6.71 9.49
CA PHE A 257 5.23 -6.83 8.30
C PHE A 257 5.01 -5.48 7.63
N VAL A 258 4.57 -4.48 8.39
CA VAL A 258 4.26 -3.14 7.85
C VAL A 258 5.52 -2.39 7.46
N HIS A 259 6.64 -2.58 8.17
CA HIS A 259 7.94 -2.03 7.78
C HIS A 259 8.39 -2.51 6.39
N ARG A 260 8.14 -3.79 6.05
CA ARG A 260 8.34 -4.34 4.70
C ARG A 260 7.46 -3.63 3.65
N HIS A 261 6.34 -3.05 4.07
CA HIS A 261 5.47 -2.22 3.24
C HIS A 261 5.85 -0.74 3.25
N ARG A 262 6.99 -0.38 3.86
CA ARG A 262 7.49 1.00 3.93
C ARG A 262 6.56 1.98 4.68
N VAL A 263 5.77 1.47 5.61
CA VAL A 263 4.82 2.21 6.45
C VAL A 263 5.21 2.04 7.91
N GLU A 264 4.93 3.04 8.74
CA GLU A 264 5.14 2.96 10.18
C GLU A 264 3.79 2.82 10.91
N LEU A 265 3.66 1.80 11.75
CA LEU A 265 2.55 1.71 12.70
C LEU A 265 2.83 2.62 13.89
N VAL A 266 1.84 3.43 14.26
CA VAL A 266 1.96 4.43 15.33
C VAL A 266 0.81 4.35 16.33
N HIS A 267 1.10 4.69 17.56
CA HIS A 267 0.14 4.93 18.64
C HIS A 267 0.71 5.97 19.61
N ALA A 268 -0.02 6.36 20.64
CA ALA A 268 0.53 7.23 21.68
C ALA A 268 1.64 6.54 22.47
N TYR A 269 2.78 7.21 22.60
CA TYR A 269 3.93 6.73 23.38
C TYR A 269 4.06 7.48 24.70
N ASP A 270 4.60 6.82 25.68
CA ASP A 270 5.22 7.37 26.87
C ASP A 270 6.68 6.91 26.94
N GLU A 271 7.46 7.40 27.89
CA GLU A 271 8.88 7.05 28.03
C GLU A 271 9.08 5.54 28.21
N ALA A 272 8.23 4.86 28.96
CA ALA A 272 8.34 3.42 29.19
C ALA A 272 8.09 2.62 27.90
N LYS A 273 7.07 3.00 27.13
CA LYS A 273 6.77 2.40 25.81
C LYS A 273 7.88 2.62 24.80
N VAL A 274 8.46 3.84 24.74
CA VAL A 274 9.62 4.11 23.87
C VAL A 274 10.80 3.24 24.27
N ARG A 275 11.13 3.14 25.56
CA ARG A 275 12.24 2.30 26.05
C ARG A 275 12.02 0.82 25.74
N ALA A 276 10.82 0.32 25.91
CA ALA A 276 10.44 -1.06 25.57
C ALA A 276 10.50 -1.34 24.06
N SER A 277 10.39 -0.31 23.23
CA SER A 277 10.37 -0.39 21.75
C SER A 277 11.66 0.15 21.10
N LEU A 278 12.75 0.34 21.83
CA LEU A 278 13.98 0.94 21.29
C LEU A 278 14.51 0.21 20.05
N GLY A 279 14.40 -1.11 19.99
CA GLY A 279 14.80 -1.90 18.82
C GLY A 279 14.09 -1.45 17.54
N ARG A 280 12.82 -1.08 17.65
CA ARG A 280 12.02 -0.56 16.55
C ARG A 280 12.53 0.79 16.04
N PHE A 281 12.90 1.69 16.94
CA PHE A 281 13.37 3.02 16.56
C PHE A 281 14.85 3.07 16.16
N THR A 282 15.66 2.16 16.68
CA THR A 282 17.08 2.02 16.30
C THR A 282 17.31 1.12 15.08
N GLY A 283 16.27 0.41 14.63
CA GLY A 283 16.35 -0.53 13.51
C GLY A 283 16.81 -1.93 13.89
N ALA A 284 17.04 -2.23 15.17
CA ALA A 284 17.45 -3.56 15.61
C ALA A 284 16.36 -4.64 15.31
N ASP A 285 15.08 -4.26 15.43
CA ASP A 285 13.93 -5.14 15.15
C ASP A 285 13.78 -5.46 13.65
N PHE A 286 14.47 -4.69 12.78
CA PHE A 286 14.42 -4.83 11.33
C PHE A 286 15.75 -5.37 10.75
N ARG A 287 16.34 -6.34 11.44
CA ARG A 287 17.57 -7.02 11.03
C ARG A 287 17.36 -8.52 10.90
N PRO A 288 18.25 -9.25 10.20
CA PRO A 288 18.16 -10.71 10.08
C PRO A 288 18.10 -11.43 11.43
N ALA A 289 18.82 -10.95 12.45
CA ALA A 289 18.76 -11.51 13.80
C ALA A 289 17.35 -11.44 14.45
N ALA A 290 16.53 -10.46 14.04
CA ALA A 290 15.14 -10.34 14.47
C ALA A 290 14.14 -10.97 13.46
N GLY A 291 14.64 -11.71 12.46
CA GLY A 291 13.82 -12.36 11.45
C GLY A 291 13.44 -11.48 10.25
N TYR A 292 14.06 -10.31 10.08
CA TYR A 292 13.72 -9.38 9.00
C TYR A 292 14.81 -9.31 7.93
N GLN A 293 14.38 -9.43 6.67
CA GLN A 293 15.16 -9.10 5.49
C GLN A 293 14.23 -8.45 4.45
N GLY A 294 14.57 -7.23 4.03
CA GLY A 294 13.71 -6.49 3.11
C GLY A 294 14.08 -5.02 3.01
N PRO A 295 13.21 -4.21 2.36
CA PRO A 295 13.37 -2.76 2.31
C PRO A 295 13.45 -2.16 3.72
N GLY A 296 14.38 -1.24 3.95
CA GLY A 296 14.55 -0.63 5.28
C GLY A 296 15.31 -1.51 6.27
N GLU A 297 16.02 -2.55 5.83
CA GLU A 297 16.81 -3.40 6.73
C GLU A 297 17.79 -2.57 7.56
N GLY A 298 17.69 -2.71 8.89
CA GLY A 298 18.49 -1.97 9.86
C GLY A 298 18.13 -0.49 10.03
N VAL A 299 17.08 0.00 9.35
CA VAL A 299 16.58 1.38 9.47
C VAL A 299 15.39 1.41 10.43
N GLY A 300 15.50 2.17 11.51
CA GLY A 300 14.42 2.29 12.49
C GLY A 300 13.29 3.22 12.03
N ASN A 301 12.12 2.97 12.60
CA ASN A 301 10.99 3.89 12.54
C ASN A 301 11.36 5.21 13.21
N ARG A 302 10.74 6.29 12.78
CA ARG A 302 11.03 7.63 13.34
C ARG A 302 9.85 8.36 13.93
N MET A 303 8.62 7.90 13.66
CA MET A 303 7.41 8.55 14.16
C MET A 303 7.17 8.17 15.62
N VAL A 304 7.25 9.15 16.52
CA VAL A 304 7.08 8.95 17.97
C VAL A 304 6.07 9.97 18.51
N PRO A 305 4.76 9.77 18.29
CA PRO A 305 3.73 10.66 18.82
C PRO A 305 3.67 10.64 20.35
N VAL A 306 3.59 11.84 20.96
CA VAL A 306 3.38 12.01 22.42
C VAL A 306 1.96 11.61 22.80
N SER A 307 1.01 11.95 21.95
CA SER A 307 -0.41 11.61 22.10
C SER A 307 -0.99 11.20 20.74
N PHE A 308 -2.17 10.59 20.77
CA PHE A 308 -2.91 10.26 19.56
C PHE A 308 -4.40 10.52 19.76
N TYR A 309 -5.08 11.13 18.78
CA TYR A 309 -6.48 11.58 18.82
C TYR A 309 -6.81 12.59 19.95
N GLY A 310 -5.81 13.27 20.44
CA GLY A 310 -5.91 14.29 21.47
C GLY A 310 -4.82 14.16 22.53
N PRO A 311 -4.47 15.27 23.19
CA PRO A 311 -3.49 15.27 24.25
C PRO A 311 -4.06 14.68 25.55
N GLY A 312 -3.19 14.18 26.42
CA GLY A 312 -3.54 13.79 27.77
C GLY A 312 -3.87 15.00 28.67
N PRO A 313 -4.46 14.76 29.85
CA PRO A 313 -4.89 15.81 30.77
C PRO A 313 -3.74 16.68 31.29
N GLU A 314 -2.51 16.20 31.24
CA GLU A 314 -1.30 16.95 31.62
C GLU A 314 -1.07 18.19 30.77
N PHE A 315 -1.65 18.27 29.56
CA PHE A 315 -1.52 19.43 28.66
C PHE A 315 -2.61 20.49 28.86
N GLU A 316 -3.64 20.23 29.65
CA GLU A 316 -4.76 21.15 29.89
C GLU A 316 -4.36 22.38 30.72
N GLN A 317 -3.40 22.23 31.64
CA GLN A 317 -2.92 23.33 32.48
C GLN A 317 -1.48 23.69 32.14
N ARG A 318 -1.16 24.96 32.09
CA ARG A 318 0.14 25.48 31.67
C ARG A 318 1.31 24.83 32.38
N ASP A 319 1.30 24.80 33.73
CA ASP A 319 2.44 24.27 34.50
C ASP A 319 2.68 22.79 34.28
N SER A 320 1.62 21.99 34.14
CA SER A 320 1.75 20.57 33.85
C SER A 320 2.16 20.34 32.41
N ALA A 321 1.67 21.13 31.44
CA ALA A 321 2.06 21.05 30.04
C ALA A 321 3.56 21.37 29.86
N TRP A 322 4.09 22.36 30.60
CA TRP A 322 5.51 22.67 30.59
C TRP A 322 6.34 21.51 31.10
N ARG A 323 6.00 20.95 32.27
CA ARG A 323 6.72 19.80 32.83
C ARG A 323 6.67 18.60 31.85
N ALA A 324 5.50 18.30 31.30
CA ALA A 324 5.32 17.16 30.41
C ALA A 324 6.11 17.35 29.10
N SER A 325 5.98 18.50 28.45
CA SER A 325 6.69 18.78 27.19
C SER A 325 8.21 18.89 27.39
N ASP A 326 8.69 19.47 28.51
CA ASP A 326 10.12 19.53 28.83
C ASP A 326 10.71 18.13 29.06
N ALA A 327 10.03 17.31 29.86
CA ALA A 327 10.45 15.93 30.12
C ALA A 327 10.53 15.15 28.81
N TRP A 328 9.51 15.25 27.97
CA TRP A 328 9.43 14.56 26.69
C TRP A 328 10.54 14.98 25.72
N MET A 329 10.71 16.29 25.51
CA MET A 329 11.73 16.78 24.58
C MET A 329 13.15 16.51 25.08
N THR A 330 13.39 16.58 26.40
CA THR A 330 14.67 16.21 27.01
C THR A 330 14.96 14.72 26.83
N PHE A 331 13.97 13.87 27.08
CA PHE A 331 14.09 12.42 26.92
C PHE A 331 14.40 12.03 25.47
N LEU A 332 13.61 12.51 24.50
CA LEU A 332 13.81 12.18 23.09
C LEU A 332 15.11 12.76 22.54
N GLY A 333 15.45 14.00 22.89
CA GLY A 333 16.70 14.62 22.45
C GLY A 333 17.92 13.81 22.87
N LYS A 334 17.86 13.13 24.03
CA LYS A 334 18.92 12.25 24.51
C LYS A 334 18.85 10.83 23.93
N THR A 335 17.65 10.27 23.74
CA THR A 335 17.46 8.84 23.45
C THR A 335 17.29 8.58 21.96
N LEU A 336 16.53 9.44 21.27
CA LEU A 336 16.15 9.30 19.84
C LEU A 336 16.20 10.67 19.15
N PRO A 337 17.37 11.31 19.00
CA PRO A 337 17.47 12.68 18.47
C PRO A 337 16.99 12.84 17.03
N ALA A 338 16.88 11.72 16.27
CA ALA A 338 16.35 11.71 14.91
C ALA A 338 14.85 11.39 14.83
N ALA A 339 14.17 11.22 15.98
CA ALA A 339 12.73 10.95 16.00
C ALA A 339 11.94 12.15 15.48
N ARG A 340 10.87 11.88 14.75
CA ARG A 340 9.81 12.84 14.46
C ARG A 340 8.72 12.69 15.51
N THR A 341 8.71 13.58 16.47
CA THR A 341 7.71 13.60 17.53
C THR A 341 6.71 14.72 17.29
N PHE A 342 5.52 14.55 17.84
CA PHE A 342 4.49 15.59 17.86
C PHE A 342 3.47 15.34 18.97
N LEU A 343 2.85 16.40 19.44
CA LEU A 343 1.64 16.36 20.24
C LEU A 343 0.44 16.45 19.30
N TYR A 344 -0.36 15.39 19.24
CA TYR A 344 -1.60 15.39 18.48
C TYR A 344 -2.65 16.19 19.28
N LEU A 345 -3.01 17.35 18.76
CA LEU A 345 -4.09 18.18 19.30
C LEU A 345 -5.45 17.48 19.13
N PRO A 346 -6.55 17.99 19.70
CA PRO A 346 -7.87 17.36 19.52
C PRO A 346 -8.16 17.07 18.06
N ASP A 347 -8.65 15.84 17.80
CA ASP A 347 -8.91 15.33 16.46
C ASP A 347 -10.11 16.03 15.83
N GLU A 348 -10.00 16.45 14.57
CA GLU A 348 -11.05 17.05 13.74
C GLU A 348 -11.91 18.09 14.49
N PRO A 349 -11.31 19.09 15.21
CA PRO A 349 -12.06 19.96 16.10
C PRO A 349 -13.14 20.75 15.36
N TYR A 350 -14.33 20.85 15.96
CA TYR A 350 -15.39 21.75 15.52
C TYR A 350 -15.18 23.18 16.06
N PRO A 351 -15.84 24.20 15.51
CA PRO A 351 -15.67 25.59 15.94
C PRO A 351 -15.80 25.83 17.45
N GLN A 352 -16.69 25.10 18.12
CA GLN A 352 -16.85 25.18 19.59
C GLN A 352 -15.62 24.66 20.36
N ASP A 353 -14.79 23.82 19.75
CA ASP A 353 -13.58 23.25 20.37
C ASP A 353 -12.35 24.14 20.18
N TYR A 354 -12.40 25.11 19.27
CA TYR A 354 -11.25 25.95 18.92
C TYR A 354 -10.61 26.67 20.12
N PRO A 355 -11.37 27.23 21.08
CA PRO A 355 -10.76 27.86 22.26
C PRO A 355 -9.90 26.87 23.06
N ARG A 356 -10.35 25.61 23.22
CA ARG A 356 -9.59 24.56 23.90
C ARG A 356 -8.32 24.19 23.10
N VAL A 357 -8.45 23.99 21.79
CA VAL A 357 -7.30 23.68 20.92
C VAL A 357 -6.23 24.76 21.02
N ARG A 358 -6.64 26.06 21.00
CA ARG A 358 -5.72 27.17 21.18
C ARG A 358 -5.04 27.14 22.53
N THR A 359 -5.79 26.94 23.62
CA THR A 359 -5.22 26.86 24.98
C THR A 359 -4.17 25.75 25.08
N LEU A 360 -4.44 24.57 24.57
CA LEU A 360 -3.51 23.44 24.54
C LEU A 360 -2.23 23.78 23.76
N ALA A 361 -2.38 24.38 22.58
CA ALA A 361 -1.26 24.80 21.74
C ALA A 361 -0.43 25.91 22.40
N GLU A 362 -1.09 26.93 22.93
CA GLU A 362 -0.44 28.04 23.61
C GLU A 362 0.31 27.59 24.87
N ASN A 363 -0.24 26.68 25.67
CA ASN A 363 0.45 26.09 26.81
C ASN A 363 1.83 25.53 26.44
N VAL A 364 1.95 24.86 25.30
CA VAL A 364 3.24 24.34 24.81
C VAL A 364 4.10 25.48 24.25
N ARG A 365 3.54 26.39 23.47
CA ARG A 365 4.30 27.46 22.78
C ARG A 365 4.92 28.49 23.72
N VAL A 366 4.29 28.80 24.86
CA VAL A 366 4.82 29.74 25.85
C VAL A 366 5.74 29.09 26.88
N ASN A 367 6.06 27.80 26.73
CA ASN A 367 7.00 27.12 27.61
C ASN A 367 8.39 27.77 27.50
N PRO A 368 9.02 28.21 28.63
CA PRO A 368 10.36 28.76 28.60
C PRO A 368 11.46 27.70 28.43
N GLY A 369 11.14 26.44 28.64
CA GLY A 369 12.06 25.30 28.55
C GLY A 369 12.10 24.62 27.17
N PRO A 370 12.78 23.47 27.06
CA PRO A 370 12.92 22.74 25.81
C PRO A 370 11.59 22.23 25.22
N GLY A 371 10.56 22.09 26.05
CA GLY A 371 9.23 21.65 25.65
C GLY A 371 8.55 22.56 24.63
N ARG A 372 8.96 23.84 24.56
CA ARG A 372 8.51 24.77 23.52
C ARG A 372 8.73 24.24 22.10
N ALA A 373 9.75 23.40 21.91
CA ALA A 373 10.09 22.82 20.62
C ALA A 373 9.26 21.59 20.24
N LEU A 374 8.33 21.13 21.11
CA LEU A 374 7.45 20.01 20.80
C LEU A 374 6.51 20.39 19.65
N PRO A 375 6.60 19.72 18.48
CA PRO A 375 5.75 20.03 17.34
C PRO A 375 4.27 19.72 17.63
N LEU A 376 3.38 20.57 17.14
CA LEU A 376 1.93 20.43 17.28
C LEU A 376 1.32 19.93 15.97
N PHE A 377 0.63 18.81 16.04
CA PHE A 377 -0.02 18.14 14.92
C PHE A 377 -1.53 18.32 14.99
N LEU A 378 -2.18 18.64 13.88
CA LEU A 378 -3.63 18.83 13.81
C LEU A 378 -4.23 18.23 12.54
N THR A 379 -5.31 17.46 12.70
CA THR A 379 -6.18 16.95 11.63
C THR A 379 -7.29 17.94 11.34
N LYS A 380 -7.01 18.93 10.51
CA LYS A 380 -7.96 19.99 10.12
C LYS A 380 -7.54 20.66 8.84
N SER A 381 -8.50 21.30 8.15
CA SER A 381 -8.19 22.29 7.12
C SER A 381 -7.28 23.37 7.68
N ILE A 382 -6.40 23.91 6.84
CA ILE A 382 -5.56 25.06 7.22
C ILE A 382 -6.48 26.28 7.36
N ILE A 383 -6.63 26.77 8.59
CA ILE A 383 -7.52 27.89 8.93
C ILE A 383 -6.77 28.95 9.75
N ALA A 384 -7.22 30.19 9.63
CA ALA A 384 -6.58 31.35 10.27
C ALA A 384 -6.56 31.27 11.81
N GLU A 385 -7.57 30.61 12.41
CA GLU A 385 -7.69 30.45 13.86
C GLU A 385 -6.50 29.76 14.52
N PHE A 386 -5.76 28.94 13.77
CA PHE A 386 -4.59 28.21 14.28
C PHE A 386 -3.28 28.64 13.61
N GLU A 387 -3.29 29.76 12.88
CA GLU A 387 -2.08 30.28 12.25
C GLU A 387 -0.99 30.53 13.30
N GLY A 388 0.23 30.11 13.01
CA GLY A 388 1.39 30.21 13.90
C GLY A 388 1.43 29.21 15.05
N LEU A 389 0.36 28.47 15.32
CA LEU A 389 0.29 27.48 16.39
C LEU A 389 0.66 26.06 15.93
N VAL A 390 0.19 25.62 14.77
CA VAL A 390 0.37 24.27 14.25
C VAL A 390 1.66 24.14 13.45
N ASP A 391 2.42 23.06 13.68
CA ASP A 391 3.65 22.75 12.94
C ASP A 391 3.45 21.70 11.86
N VAL A 392 2.52 20.78 12.09
CA VAL A 392 2.22 19.67 11.19
C VAL A 392 0.72 19.64 10.91
N TRP A 393 0.35 20.09 9.74
CA TRP A 393 -1.02 20.03 9.26
C TRP A 393 -1.27 18.69 8.57
N SER A 394 -2.26 17.94 9.02
CA SER A 394 -2.77 16.76 8.33
C SER A 394 -4.20 17.07 7.87
N VAL A 395 -4.38 17.25 6.57
CA VAL A 395 -5.61 17.83 6.01
C VAL A 395 -6.40 16.77 5.26
N PRO A 396 -7.74 16.66 5.42
CA PRO A 396 -8.51 15.74 4.61
C PRO A 396 -8.47 16.19 3.13
N PRO A 397 -8.38 15.27 2.16
CA PRO A 397 -8.16 15.61 0.75
C PRO A 397 -9.14 16.63 0.16
N GLN A 398 -10.43 16.53 0.54
CA GLN A 398 -11.48 17.44 0.07
C GLN A 398 -11.33 18.87 0.60
N ALA A 399 -10.59 19.07 1.68
CA ALA A 399 -10.35 20.36 2.30
C ALA A 399 -8.91 20.88 2.12
N LEU A 400 -8.07 20.15 1.36
CA LEU A 400 -6.68 20.51 1.15
C LEU A 400 -6.56 21.60 0.06
N ASP A 401 -6.55 22.85 0.49
CA ASP A 401 -6.24 23.99 -0.38
C ASP A 401 -4.75 24.04 -0.69
N LEU A 402 -4.40 23.89 -1.96
CA LEU A 402 -3.00 23.82 -2.41
C LEU A 402 -2.23 25.12 -2.23
N LYS A 403 -2.90 26.28 -2.26
CA LYS A 403 -2.26 27.59 -2.03
C LYS A 403 -1.95 27.77 -0.55
N ALA A 404 -2.90 27.43 0.32
CA ALA A 404 -2.69 27.45 1.77
C ALA A 404 -1.58 26.48 2.19
N ALA A 405 -1.58 25.27 1.65
CA ALA A 405 -0.53 24.28 1.88
C ALA A 405 0.87 24.79 1.47
N ALA A 406 0.98 25.38 0.28
CA ALA A 406 2.24 25.97 -0.19
C ALA A 406 2.70 27.14 0.71
N ALA A 407 1.77 27.99 1.18
CA ALA A 407 2.08 29.09 2.09
C ALA A 407 2.59 28.62 3.46
N GLU A 408 1.97 27.59 4.05
CA GLU A 408 2.45 27.03 5.32
C GLU A 408 3.83 26.36 5.16
N ARG A 409 4.06 25.64 4.08
CA ARG A 409 5.38 25.05 3.80
C ARG A 409 6.46 26.12 3.58
N ALA A 410 6.13 27.23 2.94
CA ALA A 410 7.05 28.37 2.80
C ALA A 410 7.44 29.00 4.15
N LYS A 411 6.59 28.87 5.19
CA LYS A 411 6.88 29.24 6.57
C LYS A 411 7.67 28.17 7.34
N GLY A 412 8.06 27.06 6.70
CA GLY A 412 8.76 25.93 7.33
C GLY A 412 7.87 24.95 8.07
N ARG A 413 6.54 25.01 7.89
CA ARG A 413 5.59 24.05 8.46
C ARG A 413 5.52 22.78 7.61
N HIS A 414 5.16 21.67 8.21
CA HIS A 414 4.89 20.42 7.51
C HIS A 414 3.41 20.34 7.13
N VAL A 415 3.14 19.89 5.91
CA VAL A 415 1.78 19.67 5.43
C VAL A 415 1.69 18.29 4.84
N GLY A 416 0.75 17.51 5.34
CA GLY A 416 0.37 16.20 4.84
C GLY A 416 -1.13 16.10 4.65
N PHE A 417 -1.59 14.91 4.34
CA PHE A 417 -3.01 14.60 4.29
C PHE A 417 -3.29 13.24 4.92
N TYR A 418 -4.55 13.00 5.27
CA TYR A 418 -4.96 11.74 5.90
C TYR A 418 -6.18 11.13 5.20
N ASN A 419 -6.35 9.82 5.42
CA ASN A 419 -7.43 9.00 4.84
C ASN A 419 -7.49 9.12 3.32
N GLY A 420 -8.70 9.35 2.79
CA GLY A 420 -8.96 9.49 1.38
C GLY A 420 -10.23 10.28 1.13
N GLY A 421 -10.71 10.29 -0.10
CA GLY A 421 -11.94 10.97 -0.45
C GLY A 421 -11.97 11.39 -1.91
N ARG A 422 -12.62 10.58 -2.74
CA ARG A 422 -12.79 10.84 -4.18
C ARG A 422 -13.77 11.99 -4.42
N PRO A 423 -13.51 12.84 -5.42
CA PRO A 423 -12.42 12.84 -6.38
C PRO A 423 -11.16 13.58 -5.91
N ASN A 424 -11.21 14.26 -4.77
CA ASN A 424 -10.14 15.12 -4.29
C ASN A 424 -8.88 14.36 -3.84
N GLY A 425 -9.03 13.09 -3.42
CA GLY A 425 -7.95 12.19 -3.09
C GLY A 425 -8.33 10.74 -3.34
N PRO A 426 -7.37 9.81 -3.25
CA PRO A 426 -7.65 8.38 -3.36
C PRO A 426 -8.46 7.87 -2.18
N SER A 427 -9.14 6.73 -2.34
CA SER A 427 -9.87 6.04 -1.28
C SER A 427 -9.28 4.65 -1.03
N LEU A 428 -9.11 4.25 0.24
CA LEU A 428 -8.50 2.96 0.62
C LEU A 428 -9.53 1.90 1.01
N VAL A 429 -10.80 2.15 0.78
CA VAL A 429 -11.89 1.22 1.12
C VAL A 429 -11.92 0.00 0.18
N ILE A 430 -12.61 -1.06 0.59
CA ILE A 430 -12.63 -2.34 -0.14
C ILE A 430 -13.20 -2.17 -1.56
N ASP A 431 -14.23 -1.40 -1.74
CA ASP A 431 -14.90 -1.20 -3.02
C ASP A 431 -14.25 -0.10 -3.90
N ALA A 432 -13.08 0.43 -3.49
CA ALA A 432 -12.25 1.25 -4.36
C ALA A 432 -11.27 0.39 -5.20
N PRO A 433 -10.83 0.87 -6.37
CA PRO A 433 -9.74 0.25 -7.13
C PRO A 433 -8.44 0.11 -6.33
N ALA A 434 -7.65 -0.94 -6.59
CA ALA A 434 -6.39 -1.18 -5.87
C ALA A 434 -5.38 -0.02 -6.04
N THR A 435 -5.34 0.58 -7.23
CA THR A 435 -4.46 1.70 -7.56
C THR A 435 -4.69 2.96 -6.72
N GLU A 436 -5.85 3.09 -6.06
CA GLU A 436 -6.13 4.25 -5.19
C GLU A 436 -5.05 4.39 -4.10
N ALA A 437 -4.70 3.29 -3.43
CA ALA A 437 -3.64 3.32 -2.43
C ALA A 437 -2.26 3.70 -3.02
N ARG A 438 -2.01 3.39 -4.29
CA ARG A 438 -0.77 3.74 -5.00
C ARG A 438 -0.72 5.24 -5.33
N VAL A 439 -1.87 5.86 -5.63
CA VAL A 439 -2.00 7.31 -5.93
C VAL A 439 -1.58 8.18 -4.75
N VAL A 440 -1.75 7.72 -3.51
CA VAL A 440 -1.39 8.46 -2.28
C VAL A 440 -0.01 9.14 -2.40
N ALA A 441 1.00 8.35 -2.76
CA ALA A 441 2.38 8.84 -2.82
C ALA A 441 2.65 9.73 -4.05
N TRP A 442 1.97 9.48 -5.17
CA TRP A 442 2.05 10.32 -6.36
C TRP A 442 1.45 11.72 -6.10
N ALA A 443 0.31 11.78 -5.42
CA ALA A 443 -0.34 13.03 -5.02
C ALA A 443 0.54 13.83 -4.05
N ALA A 444 1.12 13.17 -3.05
CA ALA A 444 2.07 13.77 -2.13
C ALA A 444 3.28 14.35 -2.87
N PHE A 445 3.90 13.57 -3.75
CA PHE A 445 5.08 14.03 -4.51
C PHE A 445 4.77 15.24 -5.39
N LYS A 446 3.66 15.22 -6.10
CA LYS A 446 3.25 16.31 -7.00
C LYS A 446 3.19 17.66 -6.28
N HIS A 447 2.64 17.68 -5.08
CA HIS A 447 2.43 18.89 -4.30
C HIS A 447 3.45 19.10 -3.18
N GLY A 448 4.48 18.23 -3.10
CA GLY A 448 5.55 18.30 -2.11
C GLY A 448 5.06 18.15 -0.67
N LEU A 449 4.06 17.31 -0.44
CA LEU A 449 3.56 17.03 0.90
C LEU A 449 4.50 16.09 1.64
N ASP A 450 4.59 16.25 2.96
CA ASP A 450 5.62 15.61 3.80
C ASP A 450 5.16 14.32 4.44
N LEU A 451 3.83 14.14 4.58
CA LEU A 451 3.24 13.07 5.39
C LEU A 451 1.95 12.56 4.77
N TYR A 452 1.76 11.25 4.84
CA TYR A 452 0.47 10.60 4.71
C TYR A 452 0.12 9.89 6.02
N PHE A 453 -1.09 10.10 6.51
CA PHE A 453 -1.64 9.44 7.70
C PHE A 453 -2.90 8.66 7.35
N TYR A 454 -2.99 7.39 7.75
CA TYR A 454 -4.23 6.61 7.69
C TYR A 454 -4.72 6.31 9.10
N TRP A 455 -5.98 6.62 9.34
CA TRP A 455 -6.56 6.71 10.67
C TRP A 455 -6.54 5.40 11.47
N HIS A 456 -6.56 4.21 10.79
CA HIS A 456 -6.48 2.91 11.45
C HIS A 456 -5.96 1.82 10.53
N GLY A 457 -5.29 0.80 11.07
CA GLY A 457 -4.82 -0.36 10.31
C GLY A 457 -5.51 -1.68 10.67
N VAL A 458 -6.14 -1.74 11.86
CA VAL A 458 -6.74 -2.95 12.46
C VAL A 458 -8.10 -2.66 13.09
N HIS A 459 -8.92 -1.83 12.46
CA HIS A 459 -10.28 -1.53 12.94
C HIS A 459 -11.21 -2.71 12.65
N TRP A 460 -11.08 -3.78 13.44
CA TRP A 460 -11.86 -5.02 13.29
C TRP A 460 -13.20 -4.97 14.01
N ARG A 461 -13.85 -3.83 13.89
CA ARG A 461 -15.12 -3.54 14.56
C ARG A 461 -16.14 -3.08 13.53
N HIS A 462 -17.38 -3.36 13.83
CA HIS A 462 -18.50 -2.70 13.19
C HIS A 462 -18.94 -1.55 14.11
N ASN A 463 -18.59 -0.35 13.72
CA ASN A 463 -19.04 0.86 14.42
C ASN A 463 -20.45 1.22 13.94
N ARG A 464 -21.45 0.93 14.75
CA ARG A 464 -22.83 1.31 14.47
C ARG A 464 -23.29 2.32 15.53
N GLN A 465 -23.49 3.54 15.15
CA GLN A 465 -23.72 4.64 16.09
C GLN A 465 -24.88 4.47 17.07
N LYS A 466 -25.93 3.73 16.70
CA LYS A 466 -27.04 3.42 17.63
C LYS A 466 -26.72 2.29 18.63
N VAL A 467 -25.70 1.50 18.36
CA VAL A 467 -25.42 0.24 19.08
C VAL A 467 -24.01 0.22 19.66
N GLY A 468 -23.18 1.24 19.30
CA GLY A 468 -21.77 1.30 19.65
C GLY A 468 -20.89 0.40 18.77
N GLU A 469 -19.61 0.38 19.09
CA GLU A 469 -18.63 -0.49 18.44
C GLU A 469 -18.79 -1.93 18.93
N ARG A 470 -18.72 -2.88 18.00
CA ARG A 470 -18.71 -4.32 18.29
C ARG A 470 -17.63 -5.00 17.49
N ASN A 471 -16.90 -5.91 18.12
CA ASN A 471 -16.04 -6.83 17.40
C ASN A 471 -16.88 -7.67 16.45
N GLN A 472 -16.36 -7.89 15.24
CA GLN A 472 -17.08 -8.59 14.18
C GLN A 472 -16.21 -9.67 13.53
N ASP A 473 -16.82 -10.58 12.79
CA ASP A 473 -16.11 -11.42 11.85
C ASP A 473 -15.62 -10.56 10.67
N VAL A 474 -14.41 -10.02 10.81
CA VAL A 474 -13.80 -9.12 9.84
C VAL A 474 -13.53 -9.81 8.50
N TRP A 475 -13.45 -11.15 8.47
CA TRP A 475 -13.19 -11.94 7.28
C TRP A 475 -14.41 -12.06 6.34
N THR A 476 -15.60 -11.96 6.90
CA THR A 476 -16.85 -12.14 6.13
C THR A 476 -17.70 -10.86 6.06
N ASN A 477 -17.56 -9.95 7.03
CA ASN A 477 -18.29 -8.70 7.04
C ASN A 477 -17.38 -7.52 6.59
N PRO A 478 -17.59 -6.96 5.40
CA PRO A 478 -16.80 -5.85 4.92
C PRO A 478 -17.12 -4.52 5.62
N ILE A 479 -18.33 -4.34 6.19
CA ILE A 479 -18.78 -3.06 6.73
C ILE A 479 -18.13 -2.80 8.08
N THR A 480 -17.29 -1.78 8.16
CA THR A 480 -16.61 -1.36 9.40
C THR A 480 -17.25 -0.12 10.03
N PHE A 481 -17.97 0.68 9.24
CA PHE A 481 -18.64 1.88 9.69
C PHE A 481 -20.08 1.96 9.17
N ASP A 482 -21.06 2.22 10.05
CA ASP A 482 -22.48 2.33 9.71
C ASP A 482 -23.19 3.32 10.64
N ASN A 483 -23.48 4.51 10.15
CA ASN A 483 -24.22 5.52 10.89
C ASN A 483 -25.64 5.76 10.37
N ARG A 484 -26.17 4.85 9.57
CA ARG A 484 -27.54 4.95 9.05
C ARG A 484 -28.57 4.97 10.16
N GLY A 485 -29.51 5.91 10.03
CA GLY A 485 -30.58 6.12 11.00
C GLY A 485 -30.11 6.73 12.32
N GLN A 486 -28.97 7.41 12.35
CA GLN A 486 -28.53 8.18 13.51
C GLN A 486 -29.48 9.36 13.75
N PRO A 487 -30.06 9.52 14.96
CA PRO A 487 -30.90 10.67 15.28
C PRO A 487 -30.15 11.99 15.17
N GLY A 488 -30.80 12.99 14.55
CA GLY A 488 -30.21 14.33 14.39
C GLY A 488 -29.18 14.49 13.30
N LYS A 489 -28.81 13.42 12.58
CA LYS A 489 -27.94 13.49 11.43
C LYS A 489 -28.77 13.55 10.14
N PRO A 490 -28.52 14.52 9.23
CA PRO A 490 -29.17 14.54 7.92
C PRO A 490 -28.99 13.21 7.18
N VAL A 491 -29.96 12.83 6.33
CA VAL A 491 -29.91 11.55 5.61
C VAL A 491 -28.72 11.48 4.66
N GLU A 492 -28.36 12.59 4.05
CA GLU A 492 -27.21 12.76 3.17
C GLU A 492 -25.86 12.55 3.87
N ASP A 493 -25.81 12.78 5.19
CA ASP A 493 -24.63 12.56 6.02
C ASP A 493 -24.59 11.17 6.66
N GLN A 494 -25.62 10.34 6.41
CA GLN A 494 -25.68 8.98 6.90
C GLN A 494 -24.99 8.06 5.91
N GLY A 495 -24.03 7.27 6.39
CA GLY A 495 -23.29 6.40 5.52
C GLY A 495 -22.88 5.09 6.17
N TYR A 496 -22.34 4.24 5.37
CA TYR A 496 -21.62 3.05 5.78
C TYR A 496 -20.44 2.84 4.83
N ILE A 497 -19.40 2.17 5.32
CA ILE A 497 -18.15 2.06 4.57
C ILE A 497 -17.61 0.65 4.71
N ASN A 498 -17.15 0.10 3.59
CA ASN A 498 -16.56 -1.23 3.50
C ASN A 498 -15.05 -1.17 3.74
N GLY A 499 -14.57 -1.71 4.87
CA GLY A 499 -13.17 -1.90 5.18
C GLY A 499 -12.39 -0.63 5.51
N ASP A 500 -13.06 0.48 5.84
CA ASP A 500 -12.37 1.66 6.33
C ASP A 500 -11.65 1.35 7.66
N GLY A 501 -10.39 1.76 7.76
CA GLY A 501 -9.54 1.45 8.90
C GLY A 501 -8.95 0.04 8.91
N VAL A 502 -9.09 -0.76 7.83
CA VAL A 502 -8.60 -2.15 7.79
C VAL A 502 -7.59 -2.35 6.66
N LEU A 503 -6.31 -2.37 6.99
CA LEU A 503 -5.22 -2.73 6.09
C LEU A 503 -4.59 -4.09 6.41
N LEU A 504 -4.89 -4.62 7.59
CA LEU A 504 -4.35 -5.86 8.14
C LEU A 504 -5.50 -6.70 8.70
N TYR A 505 -5.40 -8.01 8.54
CA TYR A 505 -6.36 -9.00 9.02
C TYR A 505 -5.70 -9.94 10.02
N PRO A 506 -6.44 -10.56 10.98
CA PRO A 506 -5.88 -11.49 11.93
C PRO A 506 -5.53 -12.82 11.25
N GLY A 507 -4.29 -13.28 11.37
CA GLY A 507 -3.86 -14.57 10.78
C GLY A 507 -4.30 -15.77 11.61
N GLU A 508 -4.29 -15.67 12.95
CA GLU A 508 -5.00 -16.55 13.88
C GLU A 508 -6.28 -15.85 14.32
N GLU A 509 -7.34 -16.64 14.60
CA GLU A 509 -8.65 -16.08 14.91
C GLU A 509 -9.30 -16.89 16.05
N LYS A 510 -9.47 -16.25 17.21
CA LYS A 510 -10.05 -16.88 18.41
C LYS A 510 -11.51 -16.52 18.62
N LEU A 511 -11.96 -15.34 18.17
CA LEU A 511 -13.36 -14.92 18.29
C LEU A 511 -14.24 -15.63 17.25
N HIS A 512 -13.69 -15.89 16.06
CA HIS A 512 -14.36 -16.54 14.94
C HIS A 512 -13.53 -17.73 14.42
N PRO A 513 -13.47 -18.87 15.14
CA PRO A 513 -12.55 -19.98 14.87
C PRO A 513 -12.64 -20.58 13.45
N ALA A 514 -13.79 -20.44 12.76
CA ALA A 514 -13.95 -20.85 11.37
C ALA A 514 -13.06 -20.03 10.40
N GLN A 515 -12.64 -18.85 10.83
CA GLN A 515 -11.79 -17.93 10.07
C GLN A 515 -10.30 -18.06 10.40
N ASP A 516 -9.94 -18.98 11.29
CA ASP A 516 -8.54 -19.14 11.71
C ASP A 516 -7.67 -19.70 10.58
N ARG A 517 -6.75 -18.87 10.06
CA ARG A 517 -5.79 -19.23 9.02
C ARG A 517 -4.55 -19.95 9.56
N GLY A 518 -4.36 -20.01 10.87
CA GLY A 518 -3.20 -20.63 11.51
C GLY A 518 -1.89 -19.87 11.29
N ILE A 519 -1.97 -18.58 10.94
CA ILE A 519 -0.84 -17.70 10.68
C ILE A 519 -0.54 -16.84 11.91
N ALA A 520 0.66 -16.99 12.47
CA ALA A 520 1.09 -16.24 13.65
C ALA A 520 1.53 -14.82 13.25
N GLY A 521 0.59 -13.92 13.02
CA GLY A 521 0.85 -12.54 12.62
C GLY A 521 -0.27 -11.94 11.77
N PRO A 522 -0.03 -10.78 11.17
CA PRO A 522 -1.00 -10.15 10.30
C PRO A 522 -1.03 -10.81 8.91
N ILE A 523 -2.19 -10.72 8.28
CA ILE A 523 -2.38 -10.93 6.85
C ILE A 523 -2.66 -9.57 6.22
N GLY A 524 -1.91 -9.21 5.18
CA GLY A 524 -2.02 -7.92 4.50
C GLY A 524 -3.12 -7.89 3.45
N THR A 525 -3.32 -6.70 2.89
CA THR A 525 -4.32 -6.44 1.86
C THR A 525 -3.70 -5.96 0.56
N VAL A 526 -4.47 -6.07 -0.52
CA VAL A 526 -4.14 -5.48 -1.83
C VAL A 526 -3.90 -3.97 -1.69
N GLN A 527 -4.68 -3.27 -0.83
CA GLN A 527 -4.53 -1.85 -0.56
C GLN A 527 -3.17 -1.53 0.08
N LEU A 528 -2.76 -2.28 1.12
CA LEU A 528 -1.46 -2.09 1.76
C LEU A 528 -0.29 -2.38 0.81
N ALA A 529 -0.41 -3.42 -0.02
CA ALA A 529 0.58 -3.73 -1.05
C ALA A 529 0.69 -2.61 -2.09
N ASN A 530 -0.43 -2.03 -2.52
CA ASN A 530 -0.44 -0.89 -3.45
C ASN A 530 0.04 0.42 -2.81
N LEU A 531 -0.20 0.64 -1.51
CA LEU A 531 0.42 1.76 -0.78
C LEU A 531 1.95 1.64 -0.80
N ARG A 532 2.51 0.44 -0.55
CA ARG A 532 3.95 0.16 -0.72
C ARG A 532 4.43 0.50 -2.13
N ARG A 533 3.68 0.08 -3.17
CA ARG A 533 4.03 0.39 -4.57
C ARG A 533 4.10 1.90 -4.79
N GLY A 534 3.12 2.64 -4.30
CA GLY A 534 3.13 4.10 -4.36
C GLY A 534 4.34 4.72 -3.66
N LEU A 535 4.71 4.25 -2.47
CA LEU A 535 5.89 4.73 -1.74
C LEU A 535 7.20 4.41 -2.49
N GLN A 536 7.28 3.28 -3.18
CA GLN A 536 8.40 2.94 -4.06
C GLN A 536 8.42 3.85 -5.30
N ASP A 537 7.27 4.12 -5.91
CA ASP A 537 7.15 5.05 -7.04
C ASP A 537 7.59 6.48 -6.65
N HIS A 538 7.25 6.93 -5.45
CA HIS A 538 7.72 8.20 -4.89
C HIS A 538 9.26 8.28 -4.84
N GLN A 539 9.92 7.16 -4.56
CA GLN A 539 11.39 7.10 -4.60
C GLN A 539 11.95 7.16 -6.02
N TYR A 540 11.29 6.52 -7.01
CA TYR A 540 11.66 6.69 -8.42
C TYR A 540 11.58 8.17 -8.83
N LEU A 541 10.49 8.84 -8.50
CA LEU A 541 10.29 10.28 -8.77
C LEU A 541 11.36 11.12 -8.07
N THR A 542 11.68 10.82 -6.81
CA THR A 542 12.70 11.54 -6.03
C THR A 542 14.09 11.36 -6.64
N ILE A 543 14.46 10.14 -7.02
CA ILE A 543 15.75 9.85 -7.68
C ILE A 543 15.80 10.55 -9.05
N ALA A 544 14.75 10.45 -9.85
CA ALA A 544 14.69 11.10 -11.16
C ALA A 544 14.89 12.63 -11.03
N ARG A 545 14.18 13.26 -10.10
CA ARG A 545 14.33 14.70 -9.81
C ARG A 545 15.75 15.06 -9.39
N SER A 546 16.36 14.28 -8.49
CA SER A 546 17.74 14.53 -8.02
C SER A 546 18.79 14.39 -9.12
N LEU A 547 18.48 13.65 -10.19
CA LEU A 547 19.32 13.50 -11.39
C LEU A 547 19.03 14.55 -12.48
N GLY A 548 18.13 15.51 -12.23
CA GLY A 548 17.75 16.54 -13.18
C GLY A 548 16.83 16.06 -14.31
N LEU A 549 16.05 14.98 -14.09
CA LEU A 549 15.08 14.42 -15.06
C LEU A 549 13.69 15.07 -14.87
N GLU A 550 13.65 16.40 -14.80
CA GLU A 550 12.42 17.15 -14.51
C GLU A 550 11.34 17.01 -15.59
N ALA A 551 11.73 16.81 -16.84
CA ALA A 551 10.79 16.63 -17.95
C ALA A 551 10.04 15.29 -17.82
N GLU A 552 10.78 14.23 -17.54
CA GLU A 552 10.26 12.87 -17.32
C GLU A 552 9.36 12.82 -16.09
N VAL A 553 9.77 13.47 -15.00
CA VAL A 553 8.96 13.59 -13.77
C VAL A 553 7.65 14.32 -14.06
N ARG A 554 7.69 15.48 -14.75
CA ARG A 554 6.46 16.20 -15.12
C ARG A 554 5.53 15.37 -16.01
N ALA A 555 6.07 14.67 -17.00
CA ALA A 555 5.29 13.81 -17.87
C ALA A 555 4.59 12.70 -17.10
N ALA A 556 5.32 12.01 -16.21
CA ALA A 556 4.76 10.96 -15.37
C ALA A 556 3.67 11.49 -14.42
N LEU A 557 3.88 12.63 -13.78
CA LEU A 557 2.87 13.26 -12.91
C LEU A 557 1.62 13.69 -13.68
N GLN A 558 1.78 14.18 -14.91
CA GLN A 558 0.67 14.56 -15.77
C GLN A 558 -0.15 13.34 -16.22
N GLU A 559 0.50 12.20 -16.43
CA GLU A 559 -0.15 10.94 -16.83
C GLU A 559 -0.91 10.30 -15.63
N ILE A 560 -0.29 10.27 -14.44
CA ILE A 560 -0.80 9.51 -13.29
C ILE A 560 -1.70 10.35 -12.38
N VAL A 561 -1.34 11.58 -12.08
CA VAL A 561 -2.09 12.41 -11.13
C VAL A 561 -2.26 13.84 -11.66
N PRO A 562 -2.98 14.00 -12.82
CA PRO A 562 -3.12 15.31 -13.44
C PRO A 562 -3.80 16.33 -12.54
N ARG A 563 -4.80 15.93 -11.75
CA ARG A 563 -5.53 16.80 -10.81
C ARG A 563 -5.86 16.04 -9.53
N VAL A 564 -5.73 16.72 -8.39
CA VAL A 564 -6.02 16.15 -7.06
C VAL A 564 -6.19 17.31 -6.05
N PHE A 565 -6.78 17.06 -4.91
CA PHE A 565 -7.07 18.04 -3.84
C PHE A 565 -7.94 19.18 -4.35
N SER A 566 -7.62 20.43 -4.06
CA SER A 566 -8.41 21.58 -4.53
C SER A 566 -8.43 21.77 -6.05
N ASP A 567 -7.56 21.08 -6.80
CA ASP A 567 -7.56 21.08 -8.26
C ASP A 567 -8.46 19.98 -8.86
N ALA A 568 -9.01 19.09 -8.04
CA ALA A 568 -9.85 17.99 -8.51
C ALA A 568 -11.12 18.50 -9.22
N GLY A 569 -11.51 17.81 -10.28
CA GLY A 569 -12.80 18.00 -10.93
C GLY A 569 -13.91 17.17 -10.28
N PRO A 570 -15.09 17.09 -10.90
CA PRO A 570 -16.20 16.32 -10.35
C PRO A 570 -16.02 14.79 -10.43
N SER A 571 -15.01 14.32 -11.15
CA SER A 571 -14.64 12.90 -11.29
C SER A 571 -13.16 12.71 -11.03
N VAL A 572 -12.76 11.49 -10.66
CA VAL A 572 -11.34 11.14 -10.51
C VAL A 572 -10.59 11.33 -11.82
N SER A 573 -9.36 11.84 -11.72
CA SER A 573 -8.49 12.08 -12.86
C SER A 573 -7.33 11.08 -12.95
N PHE A 574 -7.12 10.25 -11.94
CA PHE A 574 -6.03 9.28 -11.88
C PHE A 574 -6.48 7.90 -12.40
N PRO A 575 -5.53 7.08 -12.93
CA PRO A 575 -5.84 5.77 -13.51
C PRO A 575 -6.42 4.78 -12.49
N GLN A 576 -7.37 3.96 -12.97
CA GLN A 576 -8.07 2.96 -12.17
C GLN A 576 -7.51 1.53 -12.38
N SER A 577 -6.48 1.38 -13.21
CA SER A 577 -5.79 0.14 -13.54
C SER A 577 -4.28 0.31 -13.36
N GLY A 578 -3.56 -0.77 -13.07
CA GLY A 578 -2.11 -0.80 -12.92
C GLY A 578 -1.33 -0.46 -14.19
N GLU A 579 -1.94 -0.56 -15.37
CA GLU A 579 -1.30 -0.39 -16.69
C GLU A 579 -0.52 0.93 -16.82
N ALA A 580 -1.16 2.05 -16.53
CA ALA A 580 -0.55 3.37 -16.67
C ALA A 580 0.61 3.56 -15.67
N PHE A 581 0.47 3.04 -14.45
CA PHE A 581 1.51 3.12 -13.44
C PHE A 581 2.77 2.35 -13.85
N GLU A 582 2.61 1.11 -14.38
CA GLU A 582 3.75 0.33 -14.85
C GLU A 582 4.44 1.00 -16.04
N ALA A 583 3.68 1.56 -16.99
CA ALA A 583 4.23 2.29 -18.13
C ALA A 583 5.02 3.55 -17.71
N ALA A 584 4.44 4.39 -16.85
CA ALA A 584 5.08 5.61 -16.36
C ALA A 584 6.36 5.28 -15.55
N ARG A 585 6.28 4.26 -14.70
CA ARG A 585 7.39 3.82 -13.87
C ARG A 585 8.53 3.21 -14.68
N LEU A 586 8.25 2.42 -15.72
CA LEU A 586 9.28 1.88 -16.61
C LEU A 586 10.04 3.02 -17.31
N LYS A 587 9.35 4.01 -17.87
CA LYS A 587 9.97 5.19 -18.49
C LYS A 587 10.90 5.92 -17.52
N LEU A 588 10.45 6.15 -16.27
CA LEU A 588 11.28 6.76 -15.22
C LEU A 588 12.50 5.89 -14.87
N GLY A 589 12.32 4.59 -14.72
CA GLY A 589 13.41 3.67 -14.41
C GLY A 589 14.49 3.62 -15.49
N GLU A 590 14.08 3.58 -16.74
CA GLU A 590 15.00 3.60 -17.89
C GLU A 590 15.77 4.93 -17.98
N ALA A 591 15.10 6.05 -17.76
CA ALA A 591 15.73 7.37 -17.74
C ALA A 591 16.76 7.50 -16.60
N ILE A 592 16.41 7.02 -15.39
CA ILE A 592 17.34 6.97 -14.23
C ILE A 592 18.57 6.13 -14.56
N GLU A 593 18.37 4.91 -15.07
CA GLU A 593 19.45 3.99 -15.43
C GLU A 593 20.39 4.61 -16.49
N ALA A 594 19.83 5.19 -17.55
CA ALA A 594 20.59 5.85 -18.61
C ALA A 594 21.41 7.03 -18.07
N LYS A 595 20.82 7.87 -17.21
CA LYS A 595 21.49 9.04 -16.62
C LYS A 595 22.65 8.63 -15.71
N LYS A 596 22.46 7.60 -14.88
CA LYS A 596 23.51 7.06 -14.00
C LYS A 596 24.67 6.46 -14.79
N ARG A 597 24.39 5.69 -15.85
CA ARG A 597 25.44 5.16 -16.75
C ARG A 597 26.24 6.27 -17.44
N ALA A 598 25.60 7.33 -17.86
CA ALA A 598 26.27 8.48 -18.47
C ALA A 598 27.16 9.23 -17.45
N GLY A 599 26.73 9.34 -16.18
CA GLY A 599 27.52 9.93 -15.10
C GLY A 599 28.73 9.10 -14.69
N ALA A 600 28.62 7.77 -14.71
CA ALA A 600 29.73 6.86 -14.36
C ALA A 600 30.85 6.79 -15.44
N ARG A 601 30.59 7.28 -16.66
CA ARG A 601 31.57 7.34 -17.76
C ARG A 601 32.33 8.66 -17.83
N ARG A 602 31.96 9.64 -17.04
CA ARG A 602 32.66 10.92 -16.86
C ARG A 602 33.52 10.90 -15.61
#